data_754e2d3ab772312af8ce5859d4417f5e
#
_entry.id   754e2d3ab772312af8ce5859d4417f5e
#
_cell.length_a   1.000
_cell.length_b   1.000
_cell.length_c   1.000
_cell.angle_alpha   90.00
_cell.angle_beta   90.00
_cell.angle_gamma   90.00
#
_symmetry.space_group_name_H-M   'P 1'
#
loop_
_entity.id
_entity.type
_entity.pdbx_description
1 polymer ?
#
loop_
_entity_poly.entity_id
_entity_poly.type
_entity_poly.pdbx_seq_one_letter_code
_entity_poly.pdbx_strand_id
1 'polypeptide(L)'
;MISRGPFPPGRSRDSVAAGPGXAGDSRLSQGCSRRGDCGIHPSPNSPRPGSPPPGPAASRPPLSGPGGGRSASAAQWAEGPGWDRAEPRGGGAGPSRAEPSQGEPIPAMEGSEPGRGAMRRFTWEEIGQRNGRGPAPQERWLVIDRKVYDISRFCRRHPGGSRVISHYAGQDATDPFIAFHLDKALVRKYMAPLLIGELAPDQPSFEPSKNKKLVEDFRELRATVEKMGLLQPNHAFFILYLCHILVLDIAAWLIIWYFGASLVPFLLSAVLLGTVQAQAGWLQHDFGHLSVFSKSRWNHWVHKFVIGHLKGAPASWWNHLHFQHHAKPNCFRKDPDVNMHPLFFALGKTLSVELGVQKKKFMPYNHQHKYFFIIGPPALVPLYFQWYIFYFAVQRKQWVDLAWMLSFYIRFYLTYLPFLGVKGTLGLHLLVRFIESNWFVWVTQMNHIPMHIDYDKNVDWFSTQLQATCNVHQSFFNDWFSGHLNFQIEHHLFPTMPRHNYWKVAPLVKSLCAKHGIEYQCKPLLTAFADIVHSLKDSGELWLDAYLHK
;
A
#
# COMPACT_ATOMS: atom_id res chain seq x y z
N MET A 1 -62.88 -5.89 -0.86
CA MET A 1 -63.70 -5.78 -2.10
C MET A 1 -62.74 -5.97 -3.25
N ILE A 2 -62.57 -7.18 -3.77
CA ILE A 2 -63.20 -7.73 -5.01
C ILE A 2 -62.82 -6.82 -6.20
N SER A 3 -62.15 -7.26 -7.29
CA SER A 3 -62.29 -8.51 -8.03
C SER A 3 -61.14 -8.73 -9.04
N ARG A 4 -60.99 -9.96 -9.34
CA ARG A 4 -60.16 -10.69 -10.31
C ARG A 4 -60.35 -10.38 -11.79
N GLY A 5 -59.31 -10.55 -12.56
CA GLY A 5 -58.98 -11.34 -13.72
C GLY A 5 -59.79 -11.17 -15.04
N PRO A 6 -59.46 -11.83 -16.17
CA PRO A 6 -58.49 -12.90 -16.43
C PRO A 6 -57.72 -12.80 -17.78
N PHE A 7 -56.81 -13.73 -18.01
CA PHE A 7 -56.23 -14.17 -19.30
C PHE A 7 -57.25 -14.83 -20.24
N PRO A 8 -57.06 -15.03 -21.55
CA PRO A 8 -56.16 -16.02 -22.15
C PRO A 8 -55.79 -15.77 -23.65
N PRO A 9 -55.55 -16.87 -24.51
CA PRO A 9 -54.24 -17.37 -24.85
C PRO A 9 -54.05 -17.55 -26.39
N GLY A 10 -52.86 -18.11 -26.74
CA GLY A 10 -52.84 -19.08 -27.85
C GLY A 10 -51.95 -18.80 -29.04
N ARG A 11 -50.98 -19.65 -29.22
CA ARG A 11 -50.69 -20.60 -30.34
C ARG A 11 -50.43 -19.97 -31.70
N SER A 12 -49.53 -20.42 -32.56
CA SER A 12 -48.86 -21.72 -32.81
C SER A 12 -47.85 -21.58 -33.94
N ARG A 13 -46.78 -22.38 -33.94
CA ARG A 13 -46.28 -23.32 -34.98
C ARG A 13 -46.33 -22.82 -36.43
N ASP A 14 -45.32 -23.03 -37.25
CA ASP A 14 -44.65 -24.23 -37.79
C ASP A 14 -43.43 -23.82 -38.57
N SER A 15 -42.31 -24.44 -38.52
CA SER A 15 -41.69 -25.69 -39.04
C SER A 15 -41.30 -25.64 -40.52
N VAL A 16 -40.21 -26.43 -40.75
CA VAL A 16 -39.72 -27.09 -42.01
C VAL A 16 -38.37 -26.53 -42.48
N ALA A 17 -37.28 -27.21 -42.24
CA ALA A 17 -36.59 -28.34 -42.90
C ALA A 17 -35.91 -27.92 -44.21
N ALA A 18 -34.78 -28.36 -44.68
CA ALA A 18 -33.91 -29.50 -44.57
C ALA A 18 -32.56 -29.18 -45.17
N GLY A 19 -31.48 -29.96 -44.85
CA GLY A 19 -30.21 -30.00 -45.49
C GLY A 19 -30.24 -30.71 -46.84
N PRO A 20 -29.15 -31.37 -47.43
CA PRO A 20 -27.90 -31.77 -46.83
C PRO A 20 -26.69 -31.66 -47.82
N GLY A 21 -25.56 -32.10 -47.39
CA GLY A 21 -24.64 -32.84 -48.27
C GLY A 21 -23.16 -32.44 -48.34
N UNK A 22 -22.16 -33.11 -48.01
CA UNK A 22 -21.39 -33.73 -48.11
C UNK A 22 -20.29 -33.82 -48.20
N ALA A 23 -19.62 -34.43 -47.79
CA ALA A 23 -18.72 -35.57 -47.96
C ALA A 23 -17.37 -35.29 -48.62
N GLY A 24 -16.40 -35.90 -48.04
CA GLY A 24 -15.21 -36.40 -48.70
C GLY A 24 -13.90 -35.99 -48.02
N ASP A 25 -13.36 -36.78 -47.09
CA ASP A 25 -12.47 -37.96 -47.27
C ASP A 25 -11.14 -37.54 -47.90
N SER A 26 -9.98 -37.83 -47.43
CA SER A 26 -9.39 -39.04 -46.89
C SER A 26 -7.90 -38.86 -46.57
N ARG A 27 -7.44 -39.46 -45.51
CA ARG A 27 -6.39 -40.50 -45.40
C ARG A 27 -4.92 -40.13 -45.56
N LEU A 28 -4.19 -40.46 -44.55
CA LEU A 28 -3.06 -41.41 -44.34
C LEU A 28 -1.70 -40.81 -44.69
N SER A 29 -0.58 -41.03 -44.00
CA SER A 29 -0.09 -42.22 -43.30
C SER A 29 1.18 -41.89 -42.51
N GLN A 30 1.37 -42.47 -41.33
CA GLN A 30 2.43 -43.39 -40.90
C GLN A 30 3.83 -43.08 -41.42
N GLY A 31 4.83 -42.99 -40.55
CA GLY A 31 5.48 -43.99 -39.89
C GLY A 31 6.93 -43.72 -39.56
N CYS A 32 7.35 -44.23 -38.45
CA CYS A 32 8.56 -45.02 -38.14
C CYS A 32 9.90 -44.31 -37.94
N SER A 33 10.33 -44.15 -36.75
CA SER A 33 11.33 -44.88 -35.93
C SER A 33 12.77 -44.91 -36.41
N ARG A 34 13.64 -44.71 -35.48
CA ARG A 34 14.90 -45.37 -35.07
C ARG A 34 16.13 -44.48 -34.92
N ARG A 35 16.59 -44.42 -33.70
CA ARG A 35 17.92 -44.67 -33.09
C ARG A 35 19.16 -44.33 -33.91
N GLY A 36 20.09 -43.65 -33.25
CA GLY A 36 21.50 -43.58 -33.61
C GLY A 36 22.32 -42.81 -32.58
N ASP A 37 22.86 -43.56 -31.65
CA ASP A 37 23.94 -43.11 -30.75
C ASP A 37 25.20 -42.74 -31.55
N CYS A 38 25.89 -41.68 -31.18
CA CYS A 38 27.35 -41.60 -31.29
C CYS A 38 27.88 -40.52 -30.35
N GLY A 39 28.59 -40.97 -29.32
CA GLY A 39 29.36 -40.12 -28.43
C GLY A 39 30.71 -39.72 -29.03
N ILE A 40 31.20 -38.56 -28.65
CA ILE A 40 32.61 -38.19 -28.80
C ILE A 40 33.03 -37.39 -27.55
N HIS A 41 34.05 -37.89 -26.87
CA HIS A 41 34.75 -37.27 -25.74
C HIS A 41 35.66 -36.13 -26.20
N PRO A 42 35.94 -35.13 -25.29
CA PRO A 42 36.85 -34.03 -25.61
C PRO A 42 38.29 -34.31 -25.20
N SER A 43 39.23 -33.68 -25.89
CA SER A 43 40.65 -33.64 -25.53
C SER A 43 41.11 -32.19 -25.30
N PRO A 44 42.16 -31.98 -24.48
CA PRO A 44 42.44 -30.71 -23.81
C PRO A 44 43.50 -29.88 -24.54
N ASN A 45 43.48 -28.58 -24.30
CA ASN A 45 44.64 -27.65 -24.17
C ASN A 45 44.37 -26.25 -24.73
N SER A 46 44.41 -25.30 -23.81
CA SER A 46 45.02 -23.99 -24.03
C SER A 46 45.15 -23.19 -22.73
N PRO A 47 46.13 -22.27 -22.62
CA PRO A 47 46.71 -21.89 -21.35
C PRO A 47 46.09 -20.69 -20.66
N ARG A 48 46.23 -20.64 -19.32
CA ARG A 48 45.81 -19.54 -18.46
C ARG A 48 46.81 -18.36 -18.54
N PRO A 49 46.36 -17.09 -18.48
CA PRO A 49 47.27 -15.97 -18.28
C PRO A 49 47.58 -15.77 -16.78
N GLY A 50 48.81 -15.40 -16.52
CA GLY A 50 49.41 -15.37 -15.18
C GLY A 50 49.02 -14.17 -14.32
N SER A 51 49.17 -14.39 -13.01
CA SER A 51 48.92 -13.42 -11.94
C SER A 51 50.07 -12.39 -11.83
N PRO A 52 49.80 -11.13 -11.45
CA PRO A 52 50.87 -10.15 -11.20
C PRO A 52 51.50 -10.32 -9.79
N PRO A 53 52.73 -9.84 -9.59
CA PRO A 53 53.48 -10.04 -8.35
C PRO A 53 53.08 -9.11 -7.21
N PRO A 54 53.40 -9.48 -5.93
CA PRO A 54 52.99 -8.69 -4.75
C PRO A 54 53.88 -7.46 -4.54
N GLY A 55 53.22 -6.33 -4.16
CA GLY A 55 53.88 -5.09 -3.77
C GLY A 55 54.33 -5.08 -2.29
N PRO A 56 55.20 -4.15 -1.91
CA PRO A 56 55.89 -4.22 -0.62
C PRO A 56 55.04 -3.82 0.58
N ALA A 57 55.31 -4.45 1.71
CA ALA A 57 54.65 -4.33 3.00
C ALA A 57 54.84 -2.96 3.64
N ALA A 58 53.78 -2.32 4.08
CA ALA A 58 53.80 -1.12 4.91
C ALA A 58 53.74 -1.47 6.39
N SER A 59 54.61 -0.87 7.17
CA SER A 59 54.85 -1.10 8.60
C SER A 59 53.69 -0.61 9.50
N ARG A 60 53.37 -1.40 10.52
CA ARG A 60 52.38 -1.08 11.58
C ARG A 60 52.99 -0.16 12.65
N PRO A 61 52.26 0.81 13.20
CA PRO A 61 52.63 1.49 14.44
C PRO A 61 52.13 0.70 15.69
N PRO A 62 52.68 0.92 16.88
CA PRO A 62 52.52 0.04 18.05
C PRO A 62 51.23 0.31 18.84
N LEU A 63 50.80 -0.77 19.51
CA LEU A 63 49.64 -0.85 20.39
C LEU A 63 49.91 -0.13 21.73
N SER A 64 49.00 0.76 22.12
CA SER A 64 48.93 1.27 23.50
C SER A 64 47.66 0.71 24.18
N GLY A 65 47.82 0.23 25.39
CA GLY A 65 46.89 -0.60 26.16
C GLY A 65 45.74 0.14 26.86
N PRO A 66 44.98 -0.50 27.79
CA PRO A 66 43.52 -0.57 27.73
C PRO A 66 42.82 0.52 28.56
N GLY A 67 41.82 1.16 27.93
CA GLY A 67 40.81 1.97 28.61
C GLY A 67 39.45 1.31 28.51
N GLY A 68 38.84 1.01 29.64
CA GLY A 68 37.58 0.32 29.73
C GLY A 68 36.41 1.04 29.04
N GLY A 69 35.95 0.49 27.94
CA GLY A 69 34.74 0.90 27.27
C GLY A 69 33.52 0.15 27.78
N ARG A 70 32.62 0.84 28.42
CA ARG A 70 31.33 0.29 28.80
C ARG A 70 30.56 -0.12 27.53
N SER A 71 30.07 -1.34 27.53
CA SER A 71 29.20 -1.86 26.49
C SER A 71 27.97 -0.97 26.31
N ALA A 72 27.81 -0.40 25.14
CA ALA A 72 26.56 0.20 24.73
C ALA A 72 25.53 -0.91 24.59
N SER A 73 24.68 -0.98 25.57
CA SER A 73 23.66 -2.00 25.70
C SER A 73 22.54 -1.88 24.67
N ALA A 74 21.79 -2.94 24.55
CA ALA A 74 20.67 -3.18 23.65
C ALA A 74 19.51 -2.17 23.66
N ALA A 75 19.69 -1.02 24.32
CA ALA A 75 18.64 0.00 24.46
C ALA A 75 18.43 0.89 23.23
N GLN A 76 19.34 0.84 22.25
CA GLN A 76 19.29 1.72 21.09
C GLN A 76 18.34 1.26 19.98
N TRP A 77 17.77 0.06 20.12
CA TRP A 77 16.90 -0.54 19.09
C TRP A 77 15.41 -0.61 19.47
N ALA A 78 15.06 -0.15 20.66
CA ALA A 78 13.65 -0.06 21.09
C ALA A 78 12.93 1.16 20.49
N GLU A 79 13.68 2.05 19.83
CA GLU A 79 13.06 3.12 19.03
C GLU A 79 12.79 2.57 17.64
N GLY A 80 11.54 2.18 17.40
CA GLY A 80 11.02 1.98 16.05
C GLY A 80 11.27 3.23 15.21
N PRO A 81 11.06 3.20 13.89
CA PRO A 81 11.42 4.31 13.01
C PRO A 81 10.96 5.65 13.60
N GLY A 82 11.93 6.50 13.92
CA GLY A 82 11.83 7.72 14.73
C GLY A 82 10.48 8.43 14.71
N TRP A 83 9.68 8.14 15.70
CA TRP A 83 8.41 8.81 15.93
C TRP A 83 8.68 10.12 16.67
N ASP A 84 8.39 11.25 16.05
CA ASP A 84 8.59 12.59 16.64
C ASP A 84 7.98 12.66 18.04
N ARG A 85 8.80 12.76 19.07
CA ARG A 85 8.35 13.09 20.43
C ARG A 85 7.91 14.55 20.44
N ALA A 86 6.61 14.78 20.62
CA ALA A 86 6.11 16.09 20.99
C ALA A 86 6.40 16.30 22.50
N GLU A 87 7.25 17.22 22.84
CA GLU A 87 7.44 17.61 24.26
C GLU A 87 6.16 18.20 24.84
N PRO A 88 5.75 17.78 26.04
CA PRO A 88 4.59 18.39 26.70
C PRO A 88 5.00 19.71 27.38
N ARG A 89 4.44 20.81 26.90
CA ARG A 89 4.45 22.05 27.71
C ARG A 89 3.20 22.01 28.60
N GLY A 90 3.42 22.09 29.92
CA GLY A 90 2.38 22.05 30.91
C GLY A 90 1.57 23.34 30.99
N GLY A 91 0.32 23.22 31.34
CA GLY A 91 -0.60 24.32 31.61
C GLY A 91 -2.03 23.78 31.66
N GLY A 92 -2.57 23.66 32.85
CA GLY A 92 -3.89 23.10 33.08
C GLY A 92 -5.00 24.11 32.88
N ALA A 93 -6.13 23.62 32.39
CA ALA A 93 -7.48 24.14 32.67
C ALA A 93 -8.54 23.18 32.14
N GLY A 94 -9.64 23.09 32.78
CA GLY A 94 -10.68 22.08 32.66
C GLY A 94 -11.52 22.08 31.38
N PRO A 95 -12.47 21.14 31.29
CA PRO A 95 -13.10 20.84 29.99
C PRO A 95 -14.19 21.84 29.63
N SER A 96 -14.03 22.53 28.54
CA SER A 96 -15.13 23.21 27.89
C SER A 96 -15.40 22.59 26.53
N ARG A 97 -16.67 22.45 26.25
CA ARG A 97 -17.29 21.92 25.04
C ARG A 97 -16.79 22.70 23.81
N ALA A 98 -15.99 22.09 22.97
CA ALA A 98 -15.48 22.75 21.79
C ALA A 98 -16.37 22.45 20.56
N GLU A 99 -17.08 23.44 20.13
CA GLU A 99 -17.59 23.50 18.75
C GLU A 99 -16.40 23.72 17.80
N PRO A 100 -16.48 23.31 16.54
CA PRO A 100 -15.38 23.52 15.61
C PRO A 100 -15.19 25.02 15.35
N SER A 101 -14.16 25.57 15.96
CA SER A 101 -13.81 26.97 15.78
C SER A 101 -13.42 27.23 14.32
N GLN A 102 -14.05 28.20 13.72
CA GLN A 102 -13.56 28.86 12.52
C GLN A 102 -12.19 29.45 12.90
N GLY A 103 -11.16 29.03 12.20
CA GLY A 103 -9.80 29.46 12.49
C GLY A 103 -9.67 30.98 12.39
N GLU A 104 -9.21 31.60 13.48
CA GLU A 104 -8.85 33.00 13.49
C GLU A 104 -7.75 33.28 12.47
N PRO A 105 -7.78 34.40 11.75
CA PRO A 105 -6.71 34.80 10.85
C PRO A 105 -5.43 35.06 11.64
N ILE A 106 -4.33 34.57 11.12
CA ILE A 106 -2.98 34.80 11.64
C ILE A 106 -2.75 36.32 11.62
N PRO A 107 -2.31 36.96 12.72
CA PRO A 107 -2.03 38.38 12.69
C PRO A 107 -0.98 38.69 11.64
N ALA A 108 -1.29 39.63 10.76
CA ALA A 108 -0.38 40.14 9.76
C ALA A 108 0.81 40.79 10.45
N MET A 109 2.02 40.34 10.12
CA MET A 109 3.22 41.10 10.47
C MET A 109 3.20 42.40 9.63
N GLU A 110 3.03 43.52 10.31
CA GLU A 110 3.18 44.82 9.72
C GLU A 110 4.63 44.95 9.22
N GLY A 111 4.80 44.86 7.96
CA GLY A 111 6.06 45.10 7.26
C GLY A 111 5.75 45.44 5.81
N SER A 112 5.80 46.72 5.47
CA SER A 112 5.82 47.35 4.15
C SER A 112 5.17 46.55 3.01
N GLU A 113 4.09 47.07 2.42
CA GLU A 113 3.54 46.61 1.14
C GLU A 113 4.66 46.48 0.11
N PRO A 114 4.98 45.28 -0.36
CA PRO A 114 5.82 45.18 -1.55
C PRO A 114 4.93 45.54 -2.73
N GLY A 115 5.26 46.54 -3.45
CA GLY A 115 4.72 46.75 -4.79
C GLY A 115 4.71 45.41 -5.52
N ARG A 116 3.84 45.19 -6.52
CA ARG A 116 3.77 43.99 -7.36
C ARG A 116 5.14 43.67 -7.97
N GLY A 117 6.08 43.26 -7.12
CA GLY A 117 7.43 42.83 -7.51
C GLY A 117 7.34 41.50 -8.24
N ALA A 118 8.24 41.30 -9.18
CA ALA A 118 8.35 40.04 -9.91
C ALA A 118 8.49 38.88 -8.93
N MET A 119 7.67 37.83 -9.12
CA MET A 119 7.68 36.61 -8.28
C MET A 119 9.09 36.02 -8.27
N ARG A 120 9.59 35.67 -7.07
CA ARG A 120 10.93 35.11 -6.90
C ARG A 120 11.07 33.81 -7.73
N ARG A 121 12.21 33.67 -8.40
CA ARG A 121 12.50 32.56 -9.30
C ARG A 121 13.54 31.63 -8.69
N PHE A 122 13.35 30.31 -8.88
CA PHE A 122 14.17 29.27 -8.29
C PHE A 122 14.59 28.24 -9.34
N THR A 123 15.77 27.64 -9.12
CA THR A 123 16.25 26.49 -9.91
C THR A 123 15.94 25.17 -9.22
N TRP A 124 15.96 24.06 -9.96
CA TRP A 124 15.81 22.72 -9.38
C TRP A 124 16.94 22.39 -8.39
N GLU A 125 18.12 22.93 -8.61
CA GLU A 125 19.26 22.74 -7.69
C GLU A 125 18.97 23.37 -6.33
N GLU A 126 18.52 24.61 -6.30
CA GLU A 126 18.15 25.32 -5.06
C GLU A 126 17.04 24.55 -4.31
N ILE A 127 16.01 24.09 -5.03
CA ILE A 127 14.88 23.36 -4.45
C ILE A 127 15.35 22.01 -3.89
N GLY A 128 16.19 21.28 -4.63
CA GLY A 128 16.75 19.98 -4.21
C GLY A 128 17.53 20.04 -2.90
N GLN A 129 18.19 21.19 -2.63
CA GLN A 129 18.90 21.42 -1.37
C GLN A 129 17.95 21.63 -0.17
N ARG A 130 16.68 21.97 -0.41
CA ARG A 130 15.66 22.23 0.63
C ARG A 130 14.77 21.00 0.87
N ASN A 131 15.40 19.84 1.03
CA ASN A 131 14.74 18.54 1.18
C ASN A 131 14.59 18.08 2.65
N GLY A 132 15.00 18.91 3.61
CA GLY A 132 14.95 18.59 5.03
C GLY A 132 16.11 17.73 5.54
N ARG A 133 17.12 17.45 4.70
CA ARG A 133 18.29 16.61 5.04
C ARG A 133 19.63 17.25 4.64
N GLY A 134 19.59 18.18 3.71
CA GLY A 134 20.76 18.84 3.13
C GLY A 134 21.36 19.94 4.00
N PRO A 135 22.05 20.91 3.38
CA PRO A 135 22.66 22.03 4.11
C PRO A 135 21.69 22.87 4.92
N ALA A 136 20.38 22.86 4.57
CA ALA A 136 19.33 23.57 5.28
C ALA A 136 18.30 22.55 5.84
N PRO A 137 18.65 21.78 6.90
CA PRO A 137 17.80 20.68 7.37
C PRO A 137 16.45 21.12 7.95
N GLN A 138 16.29 22.42 8.25
CA GLN A 138 15.02 22.97 8.71
C GLN A 138 14.07 23.30 7.56
N GLU A 139 14.60 23.43 6.34
CA GLU A 139 13.82 23.87 5.17
C GLU A 139 13.33 22.69 4.34
N ARG A 140 12.06 22.75 3.97
CA ARG A 140 11.41 21.80 3.08
C ARG A 140 10.58 22.55 2.07
N TRP A 141 11.02 22.52 0.82
CA TRP A 141 10.31 23.15 -0.29
C TRP A 141 9.85 22.04 -1.24
N LEU A 142 8.75 22.29 -1.97
CA LEU A 142 8.33 21.41 -3.05
C LEU A 142 7.72 22.22 -4.18
N VAL A 143 7.57 21.60 -5.34
CA VAL A 143 7.00 22.24 -6.53
C VAL A 143 5.65 21.59 -6.86
N ILE A 144 4.64 22.42 -7.18
CA ILE A 144 3.35 21.98 -7.73
C ILE A 144 3.00 22.95 -8.87
N ASP A 145 2.83 22.45 -10.08
CA ASP A 145 2.50 23.23 -11.28
C ASP A 145 3.47 24.43 -11.46
N ARG A 146 4.78 24.17 -11.41
CA ARG A 146 5.89 25.15 -11.54
C ARG A 146 5.98 26.16 -10.37
N LYS A 147 5.06 26.14 -9.41
CA LYS A 147 5.06 27.03 -8.24
C LYS A 147 5.80 26.38 -7.09
N VAL A 148 6.63 27.14 -6.40
CA VAL A 148 7.48 26.69 -5.29
C VAL A 148 6.80 27.04 -3.97
N TYR A 149 6.66 26.04 -3.10
CA TYR A 149 5.97 26.16 -1.81
C TYR A 149 6.93 25.79 -0.68
N ASP A 150 7.00 26.64 0.35
CA ASP A 150 7.71 26.34 1.59
C ASP A 150 6.77 25.61 2.54
N ILE A 151 7.01 24.33 2.72
CA ILE A 151 6.22 23.46 3.60
C ILE A 151 6.90 23.23 4.96
N SER A 152 8.00 23.91 5.28
CA SER A 152 8.83 23.67 6.48
C SER A 152 8.02 23.65 7.78
N ARG A 153 7.15 24.64 7.96
CA ARG A 153 6.27 24.76 9.14
C ARG A 153 4.95 24.04 8.95
N PHE A 154 4.45 23.98 7.70
CA PHE A 154 3.13 23.41 7.39
C PHE A 154 3.11 21.89 7.47
N CYS A 155 4.22 21.21 7.17
CA CYS A 155 4.23 19.74 7.08
C CYS A 155 3.69 19.07 8.37
N ARG A 156 3.94 19.66 9.55
CA ARG A 156 3.43 19.14 10.82
C ARG A 156 1.90 19.24 10.97
N ARG A 157 1.26 20.15 10.21
CA ARG A 157 -0.20 20.39 10.24
C ARG A 157 -0.92 19.79 9.02
N HIS A 158 -0.18 19.19 8.10
CA HIS A 158 -0.75 18.61 6.88
C HIS A 158 -1.74 17.50 7.25
N PRO A 159 -3.03 17.58 6.81
CA PRO A 159 -4.04 16.58 7.19
C PRO A 159 -3.72 15.15 6.80
N GLY A 160 -3.04 14.93 5.66
CA GLY A 160 -2.58 13.62 5.20
C GLY A 160 -1.37 13.07 5.95
N GLY A 161 -0.81 13.86 6.89
CA GLY A 161 0.34 13.47 7.69
C GLY A 161 1.63 14.17 7.28
N SER A 162 2.47 14.43 8.27
CA SER A 162 3.75 15.12 8.10
C SER A 162 4.69 14.37 7.13
N ARG A 163 4.76 13.05 7.25
CA ARG A 163 5.68 12.23 6.46
C ARG A 163 5.30 12.20 4.98
N VAL A 164 4.00 12.05 4.67
CA VAL A 164 3.51 11.97 3.27
C VAL A 164 3.99 13.18 2.46
N ILE A 165 3.73 14.40 2.95
CA ILE A 165 4.13 15.62 2.26
C ILE A 165 5.66 15.79 2.25
N SER A 166 6.35 15.41 3.34
CA SER A 166 7.82 15.52 3.45
C SER A 166 8.55 14.56 2.51
N HIS A 167 7.90 13.47 2.06
CA HIS A 167 8.50 12.55 1.08
C HIS A 167 8.83 13.23 -0.25
N TYR A 168 8.14 14.34 -0.55
CA TYR A 168 8.33 15.15 -1.77
C TYR A 168 9.12 16.43 -1.55
N ALA A 169 9.69 16.65 -0.36
CA ALA A 169 10.55 17.80 -0.11
C ALA A 169 11.77 17.75 -1.07
N GLY A 170 12.02 18.84 -1.77
CA GLY A 170 13.07 18.96 -2.79
C GLY A 170 12.66 18.45 -4.17
N GLN A 171 11.38 18.08 -4.39
CA GLN A 171 10.90 17.40 -5.59
C GLN A 171 9.64 18.05 -6.17
N ASP A 172 9.32 17.69 -7.44
CA ASP A 172 7.99 17.97 -8.03
C ASP A 172 6.94 17.04 -7.40
N ALA A 173 5.97 17.65 -6.77
CA ALA A 173 4.84 16.98 -6.14
C ALA A 173 3.53 17.14 -6.93
N THR A 174 3.58 17.58 -8.19
CA THR A 174 2.37 17.85 -8.98
C THR A 174 1.46 16.63 -9.12
N ASP A 175 2.01 15.49 -9.55
CA ASP A 175 1.21 14.29 -9.81
C ASP A 175 0.67 13.65 -8.51
N PRO A 176 1.48 13.47 -7.43
CA PRO A 176 0.91 13.00 -6.17
C PRO A 176 -0.09 13.99 -5.55
N PHE A 177 0.13 15.30 -5.68
CA PHE A 177 -0.83 16.30 -5.22
C PHE A 177 -2.19 16.08 -5.90
N ILE A 178 -2.20 15.92 -7.22
CA ILE A 178 -3.43 15.68 -7.99
C ILE A 178 -4.08 14.34 -7.60
N ALA A 179 -3.26 13.30 -7.39
CA ALA A 179 -3.73 11.94 -7.08
C ALA A 179 -4.47 11.86 -5.73
N PHE A 180 -4.00 12.62 -4.72
CA PHE A 180 -4.52 12.53 -3.35
C PHE A 180 -5.60 13.56 -3.00
N HIS A 181 -5.72 14.67 -3.76
CA HIS A 181 -6.62 15.76 -3.38
C HIS A 181 -7.80 15.88 -4.34
N LEU A 182 -8.98 15.45 -3.89
CA LEU A 182 -10.23 15.52 -4.65
C LEU A 182 -10.66 16.96 -4.91
N ASP A 183 -10.71 17.80 -3.86
CA ASP A 183 -11.11 19.21 -3.96
C ASP A 183 -9.88 20.11 -4.10
N LYS A 184 -9.36 20.16 -5.31
CA LYS A 184 -8.17 20.94 -5.65
C LYS A 184 -8.39 22.45 -5.43
N ALA A 185 -9.62 22.94 -5.65
CA ALA A 185 -9.95 24.36 -5.45
C ALA A 185 -9.89 24.76 -3.98
N LEU A 186 -10.45 23.92 -3.09
CA LEU A 186 -10.39 24.15 -1.65
C LEU A 186 -8.95 24.12 -1.15
N VAL A 187 -8.18 23.11 -1.56
CA VAL A 187 -6.79 22.92 -1.10
C VAL A 187 -5.92 24.10 -1.53
N ARG A 188 -6.10 24.62 -2.76
CA ARG A 188 -5.32 25.77 -3.26
C ARG A 188 -5.47 27.03 -2.39
N LYS A 189 -6.60 27.21 -1.70
CA LYS A 189 -6.77 28.33 -0.74
C LYS A 189 -5.78 28.23 0.42
N TYR A 190 -5.51 27.01 0.92
CA TYR A 190 -4.55 26.76 2.00
C TYR A 190 -3.10 26.80 1.52
N MET A 191 -2.87 26.68 0.20
CA MET A 191 -1.53 26.73 -0.40
C MET A 191 -1.02 28.16 -0.57
N ALA A 192 -1.91 29.15 -0.71
CA ALA A 192 -1.52 30.53 -1.01
C ALA A 192 -0.48 31.09 -0.01
N PRO A 193 -0.64 30.91 1.32
CA PRO A 193 0.37 31.40 2.28
C PRO A 193 1.72 30.65 2.25
N LEU A 194 1.78 29.52 1.55
CA LEU A 194 3.01 28.70 1.45
C LEU A 194 3.81 29.03 0.19
N LEU A 195 3.22 29.78 -0.74
CA LEU A 195 3.83 30.12 -2.03
C LEU A 195 4.99 31.11 -1.81
N ILE A 196 6.19 30.74 -2.26
CA ILE A 196 7.40 31.57 -2.13
C ILE A 196 7.97 32.01 -3.48
N GLY A 197 7.46 31.45 -4.59
CA GLY A 197 7.89 31.84 -5.93
C GLY A 197 7.56 30.78 -6.98
N GLU A 198 8.30 30.82 -8.08
CA GLU A 198 8.09 29.90 -9.21
C GLU A 198 9.42 29.40 -9.77
N LEU A 199 9.38 28.32 -10.55
CA LEU A 199 10.56 27.87 -11.30
C LEU A 199 10.94 28.92 -12.33
N ALA A 200 12.24 29.17 -12.47
CA ALA A 200 12.79 30.10 -13.48
C ALA A 200 12.32 29.62 -14.88
N PRO A 201 12.12 30.57 -15.83
CA PRO A 201 11.57 30.23 -17.15
C PRO A 201 12.39 29.21 -17.94
N ASP A 202 13.70 29.20 -17.73
CA ASP A 202 14.63 28.25 -18.36
C ASP A 202 14.59 26.86 -17.75
N GLN A 203 14.00 26.72 -16.56
CA GLN A 203 13.91 25.42 -15.88
C GLN A 203 12.76 24.58 -16.44
N PRO A 204 12.94 23.26 -16.64
CA PRO A 204 11.84 22.38 -17.02
C PRO A 204 10.77 22.32 -15.92
N SER A 205 9.55 21.91 -16.27
CA SER A 205 8.41 21.89 -15.34
C SER A 205 8.54 20.86 -14.20
N PHE A 206 9.47 19.92 -14.33
CA PHE A 206 9.79 18.88 -13.34
C PHE A 206 11.28 18.52 -13.48
N GLU A 207 11.81 17.78 -12.52
CA GLU A 207 13.25 17.48 -12.47
C GLU A 207 13.74 16.78 -13.76
N PRO A 208 14.96 17.10 -14.21
CA PRO A 208 15.53 16.49 -15.43
C PRO A 208 15.67 14.97 -15.37
N SER A 209 15.64 14.37 -14.18
CA SER A 209 15.69 12.92 -13.99
C SER A 209 14.42 12.20 -14.43
N LYS A 210 13.30 12.93 -14.62
CA LYS A 210 12.00 12.37 -14.98
C LYS A 210 11.85 12.25 -16.50
N ASN A 211 11.14 11.21 -16.94
CA ASN A 211 10.84 11.01 -18.36
C ASN A 211 9.72 11.97 -18.80
N LYS A 212 10.12 13.06 -19.49
CA LYS A 212 9.20 14.12 -19.92
C LYS A 212 8.00 13.59 -20.70
N LYS A 213 8.25 12.78 -21.72
CA LYS A 213 7.18 12.27 -22.58
C LYS A 213 6.20 11.38 -21.82
N LEU A 214 6.72 10.54 -20.93
CA LEU A 214 5.89 9.66 -20.09
C LEU A 214 5.01 10.47 -19.13
N VAL A 215 5.58 11.51 -18.49
CA VAL A 215 4.83 12.41 -17.59
C VAL A 215 3.69 13.10 -18.34
N GLU A 216 3.97 13.64 -19.53
CA GLU A 216 2.98 14.33 -20.36
C GLU A 216 1.85 13.37 -20.79
N ASP A 217 2.21 12.19 -21.31
CA ASP A 217 1.25 11.17 -21.76
C ASP A 217 0.40 10.66 -20.57
N PHE A 218 1.01 10.48 -19.39
CA PHE A 218 0.25 10.07 -18.18
C PHE A 218 -0.74 11.15 -17.74
N ARG A 219 -0.36 12.42 -17.83
CA ARG A 219 -1.26 13.53 -17.50
C ARG A 219 -2.42 13.61 -18.50
N GLU A 220 -2.19 13.32 -19.78
CA GLU A 220 -3.23 13.18 -20.80
C GLU A 220 -4.16 12.00 -20.48
N LEU A 221 -3.60 10.85 -20.11
CA LEU A 221 -4.39 9.70 -19.67
C LEU A 221 -5.28 10.06 -18.47
N ARG A 222 -4.72 10.75 -17.47
CA ARG A 222 -5.49 11.19 -16.29
C ARG A 222 -6.65 12.10 -16.69
N ALA A 223 -6.40 13.07 -17.56
CA ALA A 223 -7.45 13.97 -18.07
C ALA A 223 -8.54 13.18 -18.80
N THR A 224 -8.18 12.16 -19.55
CA THR A 224 -9.12 11.26 -20.24
C THR A 224 -9.98 10.49 -19.22
N VAL A 225 -9.37 9.93 -18.18
CA VAL A 225 -10.04 9.21 -17.09
C VAL A 225 -11.04 10.13 -16.37
N GLU A 226 -10.65 11.39 -16.09
CA GLU A 226 -11.53 12.40 -15.48
C GLU A 226 -12.71 12.73 -16.40
N LYS A 227 -12.47 12.95 -17.70
CA LYS A 227 -13.49 13.24 -18.72
C LYS A 227 -14.47 12.07 -18.89
N MET A 228 -14.00 10.83 -18.80
CA MET A 228 -14.86 9.63 -18.86
C MET A 228 -15.71 9.43 -17.59
N GLY A 229 -15.54 10.27 -16.56
CA GLY A 229 -16.28 10.17 -15.30
C GLY A 229 -15.87 8.97 -14.43
N LEU A 230 -14.71 8.38 -14.67
CA LEU A 230 -14.28 7.15 -13.97
C LEU A 230 -13.86 7.40 -12.51
N LEU A 231 -13.78 8.66 -12.09
CA LEU A 231 -13.57 9.03 -10.68
C LEU A 231 -14.92 9.16 -9.92
N GLN A 232 -16.07 8.97 -10.60
CA GLN A 232 -17.38 9.07 -9.95
C GLN A 232 -17.80 7.74 -9.34
N PRO A 233 -18.25 7.72 -8.08
CA PRO A 233 -18.64 6.48 -7.41
C PRO A 233 -20.04 6.02 -7.78
N ASN A 234 -20.25 4.72 -7.83
CA ASN A 234 -21.56 4.09 -7.81
C ASN A 234 -21.88 3.72 -6.35
N HIS A 235 -22.73 4.50 -5.70
CA HIS A 235 -23.06 4.30 -4.29
C HIS A 235 -23.77 2.95 -4.03
N ALA A 236 -24.60 2.48 -4.99
CA ALA A 236 -25.29 1.18 -4.86
C ALA A 236 -24.26 0.03 -4.69
N PHE A 237 -23.15 0.09 -5.43
CA PHE A 237 -22.08 -0.89 -5.31
C PHE A 237 -21.55 -0.95 -3.85
N PHE A 238 -21.25 0.19 -3.25
CA PHE A 238 -20.70 0.26 -1.88
C PHE A 238 -21.74 -0.14 -0.82
N ILE A 239 -23.03 0.21 -1.04
CA ILE A 239 -24.13 -0.21 -0.16
C ILE A 239 -24.27 -1.73 -0.20
N LEU A 240 -24.23 -2.35 -1.39
CA LEU A 240 -24.31 -3.81 -1.52
C LEU A 240 -23.16 -4.52 -0.80
N TYR A 241 -21.94 -3.99 -0.88
CA TYR A 241 -20.81 -4.56 -0.13
C TYR A 241 -20.98 -4.40 1.39
N LEU A 242 -21.48 -3.25 1.85
CA LEU A 242 -21.77 -3.07 3.28
C LEU A 242 -22.88 -4.04 3.74
N CYS A 243 -23.96 -4.17 2.96
CA CYS A 243 -25.05 -5.11 3.25
C CYS A 243 -24.52 -6.55 3.30
N HIS A 244 -23.66 -6.93 2.35
CA HIS A 244 -23.01 -8.26 2.34
C HIS A 244 -22.27 -8.52 3.67
N ILE A 245 -21.48 -7.55 4.13
CA ILE A 245 -20.73 -7.65 5.41
C ILE A 245 -21.70 -7.81 6.60
N LEU A 246 -22.74 -6.96 6.67
CA LEU A 246 -23.70 -6.99 7.78
C LEU A 246 -24.53 -8.30 7.80
N VAL A 247 -24.92 -8.79 6.63
CA VAL A 247 -25.66 -10.06 6.51
C VAL A 247 -24.80 -11.23 7.01
N LEU A 248 -23.53 -11.27 6.63
CA LEU A 248 -22.61 -12.32 7.12
C LEU A 248 -22.37 -12.23 8.64
N ASP A 249 -22.24 -11.02 9.18
CA ASP A 249 -22.04 -10.78 10.62
C ASP A 249 -23.28 -11.29 11.42
N ILE A 250 -24.47 -10.94 10.94
CA ILE A 250 -25.74 -11.39 11.55
C ILE A 250 -25.88 -12.92 11.40
N ALA A 251 -25.58 -13.48 10.22
CA ALA A 251 -25.66 -14.93 9.98
C ALA A 251 -24.73 -15.70 10.92
N ALA A 252 -23.53 -15.21 11.17
CA ALA A 252 -22.59 -15.83 12.11
C ALA A 252 -23.16 -15.90 13.53
N TRP A 253 -23.80 -14.82 13.97
CA TRP A 253 -24.47 -14.78 15.27
C TRP A 253 -25.68 -15.74 15.31
N LEU A 254 -26.55 -15.71 14.27
CA LEU A 254 -27.74 -16.57 14.17
C LEU A 254 -27.38 -18.07 14.22
N ILE A 255 -26.26 -18.46 13.62
CA ILE A 255 -25.76 -19.83 13.63
C ILE A 255 -25.50 -20.30 15.08
N ILE A 256 -24.78 -19.50 15.86
CA ILE A 256 -24.49 -19.81 17.26
C ILE A 256 -25.80 -19.77 18.10
N TRP A 257 -26.64 -18.77 17.86
CA TRP A 257 -27.90 -18.58 18.59
C TRP A 257 -28.85 -19.78 18.38
N TYR A 258 -28.96 -20.26 17.14
CA TYR A 258 -29.93 -21.31 16.78
C TYR A 258 -29.40 -22.74 17.01
N PHE A 259 -28.15 -22.99 16.60
CA PHE A 259 -27.56 -24.34 16.64
C PHE A 259 -26.69 -24.60 17.88
N GLY A 260 -26.46 -23.59 18.69
CA GLY A 260 -25.64 -23.70 19.90
C GLY A 260 -24.12 -23.65 19.64
N ALA A 261 -23.36 -23.96 20.70
CA ALA A 261 -21.91 -23.78 20.75
C ALA A 261 -21.10 -25.04 20.37
N SER A 262 -21.70 -25.98 19.64
CA SER A 262 -20.97 -27.17 19.20
C SER A 262 -19.96 -26.82 18.10
N LEU A 263 -19.03 -27.73 17.81
CA LEU A 263 -17.86 -27.50 16.96
C LEU A 263 -18.24 -26.96 15.56
N VAL A 264 -19.25 -27.55 14.91
CA VAL A 264 -19.60 -27.17 13.52
C VAL A 264 -20.15 -25.74 13.44
N PRO A 265 -21.20 -25.36 14.24
CA PRO A 265 -21.62 -23.94 14.27
C PRO A 265 -20.50 -22.96 14.65
N PHE A 266 -19.63 -23.34 15.60
CA PHE A 266 -18.49 -22.52 16.02
C PHE A 266 -17.54 -22.25 14.83
N LEU A 267 -17.12 -23.30 14.11
CA LEU A 267 -16.21 -23.18 12.97
C LEU A 267 -16.86 -22.42 11.81
N LEU A 268 -18.14 -22.68 11.53
CA LEU A 268 -18.89 -21.99 10.47
C LEU A 268 -19.00 -20.50 10.79
N SER A 269 -19.33 -20.14 12.03
CA SER A 269 -19.37 -18.74 12.48
C SER A 269 -17.99 -18.08 12.39
N ALA A 270 -16.92 -18.81 12.73
CA ALA A 270 -15.55 -18.29 12.62
C ALA A 270 -15.20 -17.97 11.16
N VAL A 271 -15.58 -18.82 10.20
CA VAL A 271 -15.35 -18.59 8.77
C VAL A 271 -16.14 -17.37 8.28
N LEU A 272 -17.43 -17.27 8.65
CA LEU A 272 -18.26 -16.12 8.28
C LEU A 272 -17.68 -14.82 8.86
N LEU A 273 -17.30 -14.82 10.14
CA LEU A 273 -16.71 -13.64 10.79
C LEU A 273 -15.33 -13.28 10.20
N GLY A 274 -14.53 -14.30 9.85
CA GLY A 274 -13.26 -14.09 9.14
C GLY A 274 -13.49 -13.40 7.79
N THR A 275 -14.54 -13.83 7.08
CA THR A 275 -14.98 -13.20 5.82
C THR A 275 -15.43 -11.75 6.07
N VAL A 276 -16.22 -11.51 7.13
CA VAL A 276 -16.64 -10.16 7.56
C VAL A 276 -15.40 -9.27 7.75
N GLN A 277 -14.38 -9.75 8.47
CA GLN A 277 -13.17 -8.99 8.76
C GLN A 277 -12.38 -8.66 7.49
N ALA A 278 -12.22 -9.62 6.57
CA ALA A 278 -11.55 -9.39 5.28
C ALA A 278 -12.32 -8.38 4.42
N GLN A 279 -13.64 -8.59 4.25
CA GLN A 279 -14.48 -7.72 3.41
C GLN A 279 -14.61 -6.31 4.01
N ALA A 280 -14.67 -6.18 5.34
CA ALA A 280 -14.64 -4.87 6.00
C ALA A 280 -13.27 -4.19 5.78
N GLY A 281 -12.20 -4.98 5.72
CA GLY A 281 -10.85 -4.51 5.34
C GLY A 281 -10.82 -3.89 3.95
N TRP A 282 -11.45 -4.54 2.99
CA TRP A 282 -11.53 -4.02 1.61
C TRP A 282 -12.46 -2.81 1.51
N LEU A 283 -13.58 -2.82 2.21
CA LEU A 283 -14.55 -1.72 2.16
C LEU A 283 -14.02 -0.45 2.86
N GLN A 284 -13.37 -0.58 4.04
CA GLN A 284 -12.77 0.58 4.72
C GLN A 284 -11.69 1.24 3.85
N HIS A 285 -10.98 0.46 3.05
CA HIS A 285 -9.94 0.92 2.14
C HIS A 285 -10.47 1.99 1.16
N ASP A 286 -11.65 1.77 0.56
CA ASP A 286 -12.29 2.75 -0.33
C ASP A 286 -12.59 4.07 0.39
N PHE A 287 -13.17 3.99 1.60
CA PHE A 287 -13.47 5.20 2.38
C PHE A 287 -12.20 5.90 2.86
N GLY A 288 -11.16 5.13 3.20
CA GLY A 288 -9.84 5.66 3.56
C GLY A 288 -9.23 6.48 2.41
N HIS A 289 -9.38 6.01 1.17
CA HIS A 289 -8.94 6.71 -0.05
C HIS A 289 -9.87 7.84 -0.50
N LEU A 290 -10.94 8.10 0.23
CA LEU A 290 -11.92 9.15 -0.08
C LEU A 290 -12.65 8.92 -1.42
N SER A 291 -12.72 7.69 -1.91
CA SER A 291 -13.21 7.36 -3.26
C SER A 291 -14.74 7.18 -3.36
N VAL A 292 -15.48 7.28 -2.24
CA VAL A 292 -16.92 6.95 -2.21
C VAL A 292 -17.82 8.18 -2.16
N PHE A 293 -17.44 9.21 -1.43
CA PHE A 293 -18.24 10.44 -1.32
C PHE A 293 -17.44 11.65 -1.79
N SER A 294 -18.10 12.57 -2.48
CA SER A 294 -17.48 13.84 -2.91
C SER A 294 -17.02 14.70 -1.73
N LYS A 295 -17.75 14.64 -0.61
CA LYS A 295 -17.38 15.36 0.61
C LYS A 295 -16.52 14.44 1.51
N SER A 296 -15.27 14.81 1.75
CA SER A 296 -14.30 14.05 2.58
C SER A 296 -14.86 13.66 3.95
N ARG A 297 -15.66 14.57 4.56
CA ARG A 297 -16.28 14.33 5.87
C ARG A 297 -17.07 13.02 5.92
N TRP A 298 -17.86 12.72 4.88
CA TRP A 298 -18.66 11.49 4.84
C TRP A 298 -17.80 10.25 4.68
N ASN A 299 -16.73 10.35 3.86
CA ASN A 299 -15.75 9.26 3.76
C ASN A 299 -15.14 8.96 5.13
N HIS A 300 -14.69 9.99 5.87
CA HIS A 300 -14.08 9.81 7.19
C HIS A 300 -15.06 9.20 8.22
N TRP A 301 -16.33 9.61 8.20
CA TRP A 301 -17.33 9.07 9.12
C TRP A 301 -17.57 7.58 8.88
N VAL A 302 -17.84 7.21 7.62
CA VAL A 302 -18.09 5.81 7.25
C VAL A 302 -16.81 4.99 7.41
N HIS A 303 -15.63 5.55 7.10
CA HIS A 303 -14.34 4.91 7.34
C HIS A 303 -14.20 4.50 8.82
N LYS A 304 -14.44 5.42 9.75
CA LYS A 304 -14.37 5.13 11.21
C LYS A 304 -15.38 4.05 11.62
N PHE A 305 -16.57 4.07 11.06
CA PHE A 305 -17.57 3.03 11.32
C PHE A 305 -17.06 1.65 10.83
N VAL A 306 -16.61 1.56 9.57
CA VAL A 306 -16.22 0.27 8.98
C VAL A 306 -14.94 -0.27 9.64
N ILE A 307 -13.88 0.53 9.72
CA ILE A 307 -12.62 0.06 10.30
C ILE A 307 -12.68 -0.02 11.83
N GLY A 308 -13.40 0.89 12.49
CA GLY A 308 -13.50 0.92 13.96
C GLY A 308 -14.55 -0.07 14.47
N HIS A 309 -15.82 0.13 14.12
CA HIS A 309 -16.93 -0.64 14.68
C HIS A 309 -17.07 -2.06 14.10
N LEU A 310 -16.79 -2.24 12.80
CA LEU A 310 -16.92 -3.58 12.18
C LEU A 310 -15.63 -4.38 12.25
N LYS A 311 -14.46 -3.72 12.32
CA LYS A 311 -13.16 -4.41 12.23
C LYS A 311 -12.29 -4.28 13.50
N GLY A 312 -12.46 -3.23 14.30
CA GLY A 312 -11.73 -3.04 15.55
C GLY A 312 -10.33 -2.44 15.42
N ALA A 313 -10.11 -1.58 14.42
CA ALA A 313 -8.83 -0.89 14.21
C ALA A 313 -9.05 0.63 14.04
N PRO A 314 -8.06 1.48 14.32
CA PRO A 314 -8.24 2.94 14.21
C PRO A 314 -8.00 3.44 12.79
N ALA A 315 -8.90 4.29 12.28
CA ALA A 315 -8.81 4.90 10.96
C ALA A 315 -7.53 5.72 10.79
N SER A 316 -7.14 6.47 11.82
CA SER A 316 -5.93 7.30 11.82
C SER A 316 -4.64 6.48 11.67
N TRP A 317 -4.60 5.27 12.26
CA TRP A 317 -3.46 4.34 12.11
C TRP A 317 -3.33 3.90 10.65
N TRP A 318 -4.45 3.47 10.06
CA TRP A 318 -4.46 3.00 8.67
C TRP A 318 -4.05 4.14 7.72
N ASN A 319 -4.67 5.32 7.85
CA ASN A 319 -4.34 6.50 7.04
C ASN A 319 -2.85 6.86 7.15
N HIS A 320 -2.31 6.82 8.38
CA HIS A 320 -0.92 7.19 8.63
C HIS A 320 0.07 6.27 7.91
N LEU A 321 -0.19 4.98 7.86
CA LEU A 321 0.69 4.03 7.16
C LEU A 321 0.43 4.05 5.65
N HIS A 322 -0.82 3.92 5.26
CA HIS A 322 -1.22 3.66 3.88
C HIS A 322 -0.97 4.85 2.93
N PHE A 323 -1.16 6.08 3.39
CA PHE A 323 -0.85 7.25 2.55
C PHE A 323 0.64 7.39 2.27
N GLN A 324 1.50 7.02 3.22
CA GLN A 324 2.96 7.00 3.00
C GLN A 324 3.34 5.93 1.97
N HIS A 325 2.73 4.75 2.09
CA HIS A 325 2.89 3.65 1.14
C HIS A 325 2.55 4.12 -0.28
N HIS A 326 1.35 4.66 -0.51
CA HIS A 326 0.95 5.18 -1.82
C HIS A 326 1.86 6.30 -2.33
N ALA A 327 2.34 7.18 -1.44
CA ALA A 327 3.19 8.30 -1.84
C ALA A 327 4.52 7.82 -2.45
N LYS A 328 5.14 6.81 -1.85
CA LYS A 328 6.44 6.26 -2.31
C LYS A 328 6.47 4.74 -2.03
N PRO A 329 5.66 3.93 -2.76
CA PRO A 329 5.58 2.49 -2.48
C PRO A 329 6.92 1.79 -2.71
N ASN A 330 7.19 0.80 -1.91
CA ASN A 330 8.42 -0.02 -1.95
C ASN A 330 9.73 0.78 -1.80
N CYS A 331 9.65 2.04 -1.30
CA CYS A 331 10.84 2.87 -1.09
C CYS A 331 11.32 2.79 0.36
N PHE A 332 12.56 2.31 0.56
CA PHE A 332 13.18 2.29 1.90
C PHE A 332 13.17 3.69 2.53
N ARG A 333 12.90 3.75 3.84
CA ARG A 333 12.80 4.94 4.68
C ARG A 333 11.60 5.85 4.36
N LYS A 334 10.80 5.51 3.33
CA LYS A 334 9.61 6.28 2.96
C LYS A 334 8.32 5.45 3.11
N ASP A 335 8.34 4.20 2.66
CA ASP A 335 7.23 3.28 2.77
C ASP A 335 7.31 2.53 4.11
N PRO A 336 6.33 2.72 5.02
CA PRO A 336 6.34 1.98 6.30
C PRO A 336 6.19 0.48 6.13
N ASP A 337 5.57 0.00 5.06
CA ASP A 337 5.35 -1.44 4.84
C ASP A 337 6.65 -2.19 4.64
N VAL A 338 7.63 -1.62 3.92
CA VAL A 338 8.95 -2.23 3.78
C VAL A 338 9.90 -1.88 4.91
N ASN A 339 9.69 -0.78 5.61
CA ASN A 339 10.54 -0.34 6.73
C ASN A 339 10.29 -1.12 8.03
N MET A 340 9.12 -1.76 8.18
CA MET A 340 8.79 -2.59 9.35
C MET A 340 9.59 -3.89 9.39
N HIS A 341 10.15 -4.30 8.27
CA HIS A 341 10.56 -5.67 8.06
C HIS A 341 12.00 -6.06 8.41
N PRO A 342 13.00 -5.14 8.53
CA PRO A 342 14.39 -5.62 8.76
C PRO A 342 14.57 -6.50 9.99
N LEU A 343 13.67 -6.39 10.97
CA LEU A 343 13.72 -7.29 12.15
C LEU A 343 13.35 -8.72 11.77
N PHE A 344 12.34 -8.92 10.92
CA PHE A 344 11.82 -10.25 10.59
C PHE A 344 12.22 -10.72 9.19
N PHE A 345 12.30 -9.80 8.22
CA PHE A 345 12.54 -10.13 6.81
C PHE A 345 13.52 -9.14 6.19
N ALA A 346 14.46 -9.65 5.42
CA ALA A 346 15.31 -8.86 4.53
C ALA A 346 14.60 -8.82 3.16
N LEU A 347 14.02 -7.67 2.80
CA LEU A 347 13.24 -7.49 1.58
C LEU A 347 14.06 -6.76 0.51
N GLY A 348 13.93 -7.20 -0.72
CA GLY A 348 14.60 -6.58 -1.87
C GLY A 348 16.11 -6.80 -1.87
N LYS A 349 16.71 -6.59 -3.03
CA LYS A 349 18.14 -6.89 -3.24
C LYS A 349 19.05 -5.96 -2.45
N THR A 350 18.80 -4.65 -2.51
CA THR A 350 19.65 -3.63 -1.91
C THR A 350 19.76 -3.81 -0.38
N LEU A 351 18.62 -3.88 0.32
CA LEU A 351 18.62 -4.02 1.78
C LEU A 351 19.24 -5.35 2.24
N SER A 352 18.95 -6.43 1.52
CA SER A 352 19.50 -7.76 1.85
C SER A 352 21.02 -7.75 1.78
N VAL A 353 21.58 -7.18 0.72
CA VAL A 353 23.05 -7.04 0.58
C VAL A 353 23.60 -6.12 1.68
N GLU A 354 22.96 -4.98 1.95
CA GLU A 354 23.41 -4.05 3.01
C GLU A 354 23.46 -4.72 4.38
N LEU A 355 22.41 -5.46 4.75
CA LEU A 355 22.36 -6.18 6.02
C LEU A 355 23.45 -7.26 6.09
N GLY A 356 23.70 -7.95 4.98
CA GLY A 356 24.76 -8.94 4.88
C GLY A 356 26.16 -8.35 5.08
N VAL A 357 26.48 -7.30 4.33
CA VAL A 357 27.77 -6.58 4.43
C VAL A 357 27.99 -6.04 5.86
N GLN A 358 26.92 -5.53 6.49
CA GLN A 358 26.96 -5.02 7.87
C GLN A 358 27.00 -6.16 8.92
N LYS A 359 27.04 -7.42 8.50
CA LYS A 359 27.00 -8.62 9.37
C LYS A 359 25.82 -8.63 10.33
N LYS A 360 24.69 -8.01 9.94
CA LYS A 360 23.45 -7.99 10.75
C LYS A 360 22.66 -9.28 10.54
N LYS A 361 22.38 -9.95 11.65
CA LYS A 361 21.66 -11.23 11.69
C LYS A 361 20.61 -11.21 12.81
N PHE A 362 19.51 -10.52 12.58
CA PHE A 362 18.38 -10.50 13.55
C PHE A 362 17.59 -11.81 13.47
N MET A 363 17.50 -12.37 12.26
CA MET A 363 16.83 -13.63 11.95
C MET A 363 17.69 -14.43 10.97
N PRO A 364 17.46 -15.74 10.82
CA PRO A 364 18.12 -16.53 9.76
C PRO A 364 17.45 -16.25 8.41
N TYR A 365 17.77 -15.09 7.82
CA TYR A 365 17.10 -14.58 6.60
C TYR A 365 17.17 -15.55 5.41
N ASN A 366 18.22 -16.37 5.32
CA ASN A 366 18.34 -17.42 4.31
C ASN A 366 17.21 -18.47 4.40
N HIS A 367 16.47 -18.47 5.53
CA HIS A 367 15.31 -19.35 5.73
C HIS A 367 13.99 -18.57 5.82
N GLN A 368 13.97 -17.27 5.44
CA GLN A 368 12.79 -16.43 5.60
C GLN A 368 11.59 -16.90 4.79
N HIS A 369 11.81 -17.52 3.65
CA HIS A 369 10.76 -18.14 2.83
C HIS A 369 10.07 -19.32 3.53
N LYS A 370 10.71 -19.91 4.56
CA LYS A 370 10.13 -21.00 5.38
C LYS A 370 9.37 -20.44 6.59
N TYR A 371 10.03 -19.61 7.41
CA TYR A 371 9.37 -19.09 8.61
C TYR A 371 8.30 -18.03 8.31
N PHE A 372 8.23 -17.53 7.09
CA PHE A 372 7.13 -16.66 6.63
C PHE A 372 5.77 -17.30 6.93
N PHE A 373 5.61 -18.59 6.69
CA PHE A 373 4.37 -19.32 6.95
C PHE A 373 3.96 -19.37 8.42
N ILE A 374 4.86 -19.03 9.33
CA ILE A 374 4.59 -18.99 10.78
C ILE A 374 4.39 -17.53 11.26
N ILE A 375 5.27 -16.63 10.84
CA ILE A 375 5.31 -15.24 11.33
C ILE A 375 4.36 -14.35 10.53
N GLY A 376 4.29 -14.50 9.22
CA GLY A 376 3.50 -13.64 8.32
C GLY A 376 2.00 -13.92 8.43
N PRO A 377 1.46 -14.78 7.55
CA PRO A 377 0.01 -14.96 7.46
C PRO A 377 -0.69 -15.29 8.78
N PRO A 378 -0.21 -16.22 9.63
CA PRO A 378 -0.98 -16.56 10.83
C PRO A 378 -0.83 -15.59 12.00
N ALA A 379 0.27 -14.86 12.11
CA ALA A 379 0.61 -14.12 13.33
C ALA A 379 0.49 -12.59 13.21
N LEU A 380 0.47 -12.03 12.01
CA LEU A 380 0.54 -10.57 11.82
C LEU A 380 -0.64 -9.85 12.48
N VAL A 381 -1.88 -10.24 12.16
CA VAL A 381 -3.07 -9.56 12.72
C VAL A 381 -3.31 -9.94 14.18
N PRO A 382 -3.36 -11.26 14.56
CA PRO A 382 -3.72 -11.58 15.93
C PRO A 382 -2.68 -11.23 16.99
N LEU A 383 -1.41 -11.06 16.61
CA LEU A 383 -0.35 -10.71 17.56
C LEU A 383 0.16 -9.29 17.35
N TYR A 384 0.80 -9.02 16.21
CA TYR A 384 1.52 -7.74 16.00
C TYR A 384 0.53 -6.57 15.88
N PHE A 385 -0.44 -6.64 14.95
CA PHE A 385 -1.40 -5.54 14.78
C PHE A 385 -2.34 -5.42 15.97
N GLN A 386 -2.72 -6.54 16.60
CA GLN A 386 -3.58 -6.50 17.79
C GLN A 386 -2.98 -5.65 18.91
N TRP A 387 -1.67 -5.71 19.11
CA TRP A 387 -0.93 -4.86 20.04
C TRP A 387 -0.73 -3.45 19.47
N TYR A 388 -0.24 -3.34 18.25
CA TYR A 388 0.26 -2.09 17.66
C TYR A 388 -0.84 -1.04 17.48
N ILE A 389 -2.07 -1.45 17.10
CA ILE A 389 -3.19 -0.52 16.88
C ILE A 389 -3.60 0.19 18.19
N PHE A 390 -3.61 -0.51 19.32
CA PHE A 390 -3.88 0.11 20.62
C PHE A 390 -2.76 1.05 21.04
N TYR A 391 -1.52 0.58 20.93
CA TYR A 391 -0.33 1.39 21.18
C TYR A 391 -0.39 2.71 20.38
N PHE A 392 -0.65 2.62 19.08
CA PHE A 392 -0.73 3.78 18.17
C PHE A 392 -1.82 4.75 18.60
N ALA A 393 -3.03 4.26 18.87
CA ALA A 393 -4.19 5.10 19.23
C ALA A 393 -3.93 5.87 20.53
N VAL A 394 -3.38 5.19 21.55
CA VAL A 394 -3.08 5.79 22.85
C VAL A 394 -1.91 6.79 22.75
N GLN A 395 -0.80 6.37 22.13
CA GLN A 395 0.39 7.22 21.99
C GLN A 395 0.12 8.52 21.23
N ARG A 396 -0.76 8.45 20.24
CA ARG A 396 -1.11 9.62 19.42
C ARG A 396 -2.39 10.32 19.89
N LYS A 397 -2.93 9.91 21.05
CA LYS A 397 -4.12 10.51 21.68
C LYS A 397 -5.34 10.53 20.73
N GLN A 398 -5.50 9.46 19.93
CA GLN A 398 -6.60 9.33 18.97
C GLN A 398 -7.85 8.76 19.66
N TRP A 399 -8.40 9.52 20.60
CA TRP A 399 -9.47 9.06 21.51
C TRP A 399 -10.76 8.69 20.77
N VAL A 400 -11.11 9.42 19.71
CA VAL A 400 -12.31 9.13 18.90
C VAL A 400 -12.15 7.79 18.19
N ASP A 401 -10.98 7.55 17.59
CA ASP A 401 -10.69 6.27 16.92
C ASP A 401 -10.66 5.12 17.94
N LEU A 402 -10.09 5.36 19.11
CA LEU A 402 -10.08 4.38 20.21
C LEU A 402 -11.51 4.01 20.64
N ALA A 403 -12.40 5.01 20.75
CA ALA A 403 -13.82 4.76 21.09
C ALA A 403 -14.51 3.90 20.02
N TRP A 404 -14.28 4.20 18.73
CA TRP A 404 -14.80 3.37 17.63
C TRP A 404 -14.26 1.94 17.67
N MET A 405 -12.95 1.76 17.89
CA MET A 405 -12.33 0.43 18.07
C MET A 405 -12.96 -0.34 19.23
N LEU A 406 -13.04 0.31 20.39
CA LEU A 406 -13.58 -0.33 21.61
C LEU A 406 -15.03 -0.78 21.39
N SER A 407 -15.81 -0.03 20.60
CA SER A 407 -17.19 -0.42 20.28
C SER A 407 -17.25 -1.78 19.54
N PHE A 408 -16.26 -2.12 18.71
CA PHE A 408 -16.14 -3.45 18.10
C PHE A 408 -15.97 -4.53 19.18
N TYR A 409 -14.99 -4.35 20.08
CA TYR A 409 -14.70 -5.35 21.10
C TYR A 409 -15.89 -5.52 22.04
N ILE A 410 -16.50 -4.41 22.48
CA ILE A 410 -17.69 -4.44 23.35
C ILE A 410 -18.82 -5.21 22.65
N ARG A 411 -19.14 -4.84 21.39
CA ARG A 411 -20.18 -5.52 20.60
C ARG A 411 -19.87 -7.01 20.49
N PHE A 412 -18.65 -7.37 20.06
CA PHE A 412 -18.26 -8.77 19.83
C PHE A 412 -18.41 -9.61 21.12
N TYR A 413 -17.86 -9.12 22.23
CA TYR A 413 -17.91 -9.88 23.48
C TYR A 413 -19.32 -9.94 24.06
N LEU A 414 -20.10 -8.87 24.00
CA LEU A 414 -21.51 -8.90 24.45
C LEU A 414 -22.36 -9.84 23.59
N THR A 415 -22.06 -9.96 22.29
CA THR A 415 -22.79 -10.84 21.37
C THR A 415 -22.51 -12.32 21.65
N TYR A 416 -21.26 -12.71 21.86
CA TYR A 416 -20.86 -14.13 21.89
C TYR A 416 -20.66 -14.70 23.30
N LEU A 417 -20.35 -13.87 24.30
CA LEU A 417 -20.09 -14.32 25.68
C LEU A 417 -21.26 -15.11 26.30
N PRO A 418 -22.54 -14.71 26.10
CA PRO A 418 -23.67 -15.48 26.67
C PRO A 418 -23.81 -16.90 26.14
N PHE A 419 -23.31 -17.16 24.92
CA PHE A 419 -23.46 -18.46 24.26
C PHE A 419 -22.23 -19.34 24.42
N LEU A 420 -21.03 -18.75 24.40
CA LEU A 420 -19.76 -19.46 24.31
C LEU A 420 -18.95 -19.44 25.62
N GLY A 421 -19.36 -18.62 26.58
CA GLY A 421 -18.56 -18.36 27.77
C GLY A 421 -17.25 -17.68 27.43
N VAL A 422 -16.43 -17.39 28.45
CA VAL A 422 -15.18 -16.63 28.28
C VAL A 422 -14.19 -17.35 27.34
N LYS A 423 -13.95 -18.64 27.59
CA LYS A 423 -12.96 -19.41 26.80
C LYS A 423 -13.39 -19.56 25.35
N GLY A 424 -14.66 -19.86 25.09
CA GLY A 424 -15.20 -20.01 23.73
C GLY A 424 -15.17 -18.69 22.96
N THR A 425 -15.56 -17.58 23.60
CA THR A 425 -15.57 -16.26 22.96
C THR A 425 -14.13 -15.80 22.60
N LEU A 426 -13.19 -16.00 23.52
CA LEU A 426 -11.77 -15.70 23.25
C LEU A 426 -11.23 -16.57 22.13
N GLY A 427 -11.56 -17.88 22.15
CA GLY A 427 -11.19 -18.82 21.09
C GLY A 427 -11.74 -18.40 19.73
N LEU A 428 -13.03 -18.01 19.68
CA LEU A 428 -13.66 -17.49 18.46
C LEU A 428 -12.95 -16.22 17.96
N HIS A 429 -12.68 -15.28 18.87
CA HIS A 429 -11.96 -14.03 18.53
C HIS A 429 -10.59 -14.34 17.90
N LEU A 430 -9.79 -15.19 18.54
CA LEU A 430 -8.44 -15.52 18.06
C LEU A 430 -8.49 -16.27 16.73
N LEU A 431 -9.44 -17.20 16.56
CA LEU A 431 -9.61 -17.94 15.30
C LEU A 431 -10.04 -17.00 14.17
N VAL A 432 -10.95 -16.07 14.42
CA VAL A 432 -11.37 -15.05 13.44
C VAL A 432 -10.18 -14.21 13.01
N ARG A 433 -9.38 -13.72 13.98
CA ARG A 433 -8.17 -12.94 13.68
C ARG A 433 -7.14 -13.75 12.89
N PHE A 434 -7.01 -15.04 13.18
CA PHE A 434 -6.12 -15.95 12.46
C PHE A 434 -6.57 -16.10 10.99
N ILE A 435 -7.89 -16.33 10.75
CA ILE A 435 -8.45 -16.46 9.40
C ILE A 435 -8.25 -15.13 8.63
N GLU A 436 -8.61 -14.02 9.26
CA GLU A 436 -8.41 -12.66 8.70
C GLU A 436 -6.94 -12.43 8.31
N SER A 437 -6.01 -12.78 9.19
CA SER A 437 -4.58 -12.56 8.98
C SER A 437 -4.06 -13.35 7.77
N ASN A 438 -4.45 -14.61 7.66
CA ASN A 438 -4.10 -15.46 6.53
C ASN A 438 -4.64 -14.90 5.21
N TRP A 439 -5.87 -14.41 5.21
CA TRP A 439 -6.44 -13.79 4.01
C TRP A 439 -5.73 -12.46 3.67
N PHE A 440 -5.63 -11.58 4.68
CA PHE A 440 -5.09 -10.22 4.54
C PHE A 440 -3.64 -10.23 4.01
N VAL A 441 -2.75 -11.01 4.63
CA VAL A 441 -1.31 -11.01 4.29
C VAL A 441 -1.08 -11.43 2.85
N TRP A 442 -1.72 -12.53 2.41
CA TRP A 442 -1.56 -13.01 1.04
C TRP A 442 -2.00 -11.95 0.02
N VAL A 443 -3.17 -11.34 0.24
CA VAL A 443 -3.72 -10.35 -0.70
C VAL A 443 -2.89 -9.06 -0.72
N THR A 444 -2.49 -8.54 0.44
CA THR A 444 -1.77 -7.24 0.48
C THR A 444 -0.31 -7.35 0.04
N GLN A 445 0.29 -8.54 0.14
CA GLN A 445 1.71 -8.71 -0.18
C GLN A 445 1.95 -9.18 -1.63
N MET A 446 1.00 -9.88 -2.25
CA MET A 446 1.18 -10.51 -3.58
C MET A 446 1.49 -9.52 -4.70
N ASN A 447 1.05 -8.28 -4.55
CA ASN A 447 1.20 -7.23 -5.56
C ASN A 447 2.44 -6.35 -5.34
N HIS A 448 3.11 -6.45 -4.19
CA HIS A 448 4.20 -5.54 -3.78
C HIS A 448 5.53 -6.25 -3.49
N ILE A 449 5.52 -7.33 -2.69
CA ILE A 449 6.77 -7.98 -2.24
C ILE A 449 7.59 -8.56 -3.40
N PRO A 450 6.98 -9.15 -4.45
CA PRO A 450 7.76 -9.61 -5.61
C PRO A 450 8.29 -8.50 -6.51
N MET A 451 7.87 -7.25 -6.27
CA MET A 451 8.20 -6.10 -7.13
C MET A 451 9.52 -5.45 -6.69
N HIS A 452 9.92 -4.39 -7.43
CA HIS A 452 11.16 -3.67 -7.15
C HIS A 452 11.08 -2.93 -5.81
N ILE A 453 12.03 -3.20 -4.92
CA ILE A 453 12.15 -2.57 -3.59
C ILE A 453 13.55 -1.94 -3.49
N ASP A 454 13.62 -0.60 -3.31
CA ASP A 454 14.90 0.13 -3.27
C ASP A 454 14.73 1.50 -2.60
N TYR A 455 15.80 2.27 -2.55
CA TYR A 455 15.75 3.68 -2.14
C TYR A 455 15.07 4.55 -3.21
N ASP A 456 14.48 5.67 -2.79
CA ASP A 456 13.81 6.62 -3.71
C ASP A 456 14.82 7.23 -4.69
N LYS A 457 14.63 6.98 -5.98
CA LYS A 457 15.43 7.50 -7.08
C LYS A 457 14.81 8.74 -7.74
N ASN A 458 13.73 9.26 -7.15
CA ASN A 458 13.01 10.44 -7.64
C ASN A 458 12.60 10.33 -9.12
N VAL A 459 12.12 9.17 -9.51
CA VAL A 459 11.52 8.99 -10.84
C VAL A 459 10.10 9.56 -10.86
N ASP A 460 9.48 9.64 -12.03
CA ASP A 460 8.11 10.14 -12.19
C ASP A 460 7.09 9.27 -11.46
N TRP A 461 5.88 9.83 -11.25
CA TRP A 461 4.78 9.16 -10.53
C TRP A 461 4.42 7.82 -11.16
N PHE A 462 4.23 7.79 -12.49
CA PHE A 462 3.85 6.58 -13.21
C PHE A 462 4.87 5.45 -13.00
N SER A 463 6.14 5.76 -13.21
CA SER A 463 7.23 4.78 -13.02
C SER A 463 7.35 4.31 -11.57
N THR A 464 7.19 5.24 -10.59
CA THR A 464 7.24 4.91 -9.16
C THR A 464 6.17 3.86 -8.81
N GLN A 465 4.94 4.06 -9.29
CA GLN A 465 3.83 3.16 -8.96
C GLN A 465 3.98 1.81 -9.68
N LEU A 466 4.30 1.80 -10.98
CA LEU A 466 4.44 0.56 -11.75
C LEU A 466 5.58 -0.34 -11.29
N GLN A 467 6.73 0.25 -10.91
CA GLN A 467 7.86 -0.54 -10.40
C GLN A 467 7.52 -1.27 -9.10
N ALA A 468 6.60 -0.72 -8.32
CA ALA A 468 6.23 -1.22 -7.00
C ALA A 468 4.98 -2.10 -7.00
N THR A 469 4.29 -2.25 -8.15
CA THR A 469 2.99 -2.94 -8.20
C THR A 469 2.87 -3.89 -9.39
N CYS A 470 2.14 -4.98 -9.19
CA CYS A 470 1.66 -5.83 -10.28
C CYS A 470 0.18 -6.16 -10.08
N ASN A 471 -0.49 -6.54 -11.15
CA ASN A 471 -1.89 -6.96 -11.12
C ASN A 471 -2.02 -8.48 -11.04
N VAL A 472 -3.19 -8.95 -10.61
CA VAL A 472 -3.61 -10.34 -10.68
C VAL A 472 -4.78 -10.42 -11.65
N HIS A 473 -4.86 -11.52 -12.42
CA HIS A 473 -5.90 -11.73 -13.45
C HIS A 473 -7.29 -11.43 -12.91
N GLN A 474 -8.08 -10.70 -13.70
CA GLN A 474 -9.46 -10.40 -13.34
C GLN A 474 -10.33 -11.66 -13.41
N SER A 475 -11.12 -11.86 -12.37
CA SER A 475 -12.23 -12.82 -12.33
C SER A 475 -13.20 -12.37 -11.24
N PHE A 476 -14.45 -12.84 -11.29
CA PHE A 476 -15.41 -12.55 -10.23
C PHE A 476 -14.87 -12.93 -8.85
N PHE A 477 -14.21 -14.09 -8.75
CA PHE A 477 -13.62 -14.57 -7.49
C PHE A 477 -12.48 -13.63 -7.05
N ASN A 478 -11.54 -13.29 -7.93
CA ASN A 478 -10.39 -12.46 -7.57
C ASN A 478 -10.83 -11.04 -7.15
N ASP A 479 -11.82 -10.47 -7.86
CA ASP A 479 -12.38 -9.15 -7.54
C ASP A 479 -12.99 -9.14 -6.14
N TRP A 480 -13.80 -10.17 -5.80
CA TRP A 480 -14.40 -10.33 -4.47
C TRP A 480 -13.36 -10.66 -3.40
N PHE A 481 -12.46 -11.61 -3.68
CA PHE A 481 -11.47 -12.13 -2.74
C PHE A 481 -10.48 -11.05 -2.33
N SER A 482 -10.03 -10.22 -3.28
CA SER A 482 -9.05 -9.16 -3.03
C SER A 482 -9.67 -7.78 -2.79
N GLY A 483 -11.01 -7.65 -2.90
CA GLY A 483 -11.66 -6.33 -2.87
C GLY A 483 -11.24 -5.43 -4.02
N HIS A 484 -11.02 -6.02 -5.20
CA HIS A 484 -10.49 -5.37 -6.42
C HIS A 484 -9.03 -4.91 -6.30
N LEU A 485 -8.28 -5.33 -5.25
CA LEU A 485 -6.83 -5.06 -5.16
C LEU A 485 -6.02 -5.92 -6.13
N ASN A 486 -6.68 -6.85 -6.86
CA ASN A 486 -6.08 -7.49 -8.03
C ASN A 486 -5.78 -6.49 -9.17
N PHE A 487 -6.32 -5.26 -9.11
CA PHE A 487 -5.99 -4.12 -9.99
C PHE A 487 -5.06 -3.13 -9.27
N GLN A 488 -3.95 -3.61 -8.73
CA GLN A 488 -3.07 -2.80 -7.88
C GLN A 488 -2.40 -1.65 -8.63
N ILE A 489 -2.07 -1.86 -9.90
CA ILE A 489 -1.48 -0.82 -10.75
C ILE A 489 -2.44 0.38 -10.88
N GLU A 490 -3.70 0.13 -11.23
CA GLU A 490 -4.72 1.17 -11.41
C GLU A 490 -5.02 1.85 -10.07
N HIS A 491 -5.08 1.07 -9.01
CA HIS A 491 -5.29 1.56 -7.65
C HIS A 491 -4.20 2.55 -7.23
N HIS A 492 -2.94 2.21 -7.46
CA HIS A 492 -1.80 3.06 -7.10
C HIS A 492 -1.71 4.31 -7.97
N LEU A 493 -1.99 4.19 -9.28
CA LEU A 493 -1.98 5.34 -10.20
C LEU A 493 -3.09 6.34 -9.88
N PHE A 494 -4.27 5.83 -9.47
CA PHE A 494 -5.49 6.62 -9.24
C PHE A 494 -6.12 6.27 -7.87
N PRO A 495 -5.43 6.60 -6.75
CA PRO A 495 -5.88 6.11 -5.43
C PRO A 495 -7.28 6.59 -5.00
N THR A 496 -7.75 7.71 -5.53
CA THR A 496 -9.11 8.23 -5.24
C THR A 496 -10.17 7.71 -6.21
N MET A 497 -9.82 6.79 -7.12
CA MET A 497 -10.79 6.17 -8.04
C MET A 497 -11.60 5.10 -7.30
N PRO A 498 -12.96 5.07 -7.47
CA PRO A 498 -13.76 3.97 -6.95
C PRO A 498 -13.37 2.64 -7.60
N ARG A 499 -13.15 1.61 -6.78
CA ARG A 499 -12.57 0.33 -7.23
C ARG A 499 -13.36 -0.39 -8.32
N HIS A 500 -14.69 -0.15 -8.43
CA HIS A 500 -15.52 -0.75 -9.48
C HIS A 500 -15.20 -0.22 -10.88
N ASN A 501 -14.33 0.81 -11.00
CA ASN A 501 -13.91 1.39 -12.29
C ASN A 501 -12.50 0.96 -12.73
N TYR A 502 -11.73 0.25 -11.90
CA TYR A 502 -10.34 -0.13 -12.24
C TYR A 502 -10.27 -0.91 -13.56
N TRP A 503 -11.17 -1.88 -13.76
CA TRP A 503 -11.18 -2.72 -14.97
C TRP A 503 -11.40 -1.91 -16.27
N LYS A 504 -12.06 -0.73 -16.16
CA LYS A 504 -12.29 0.17 -17.30
C LYS A 504 -11.04 0.98 -17.65
N VAL A 505 -10.21 1.26 -16.65
CA VAL A 505 -8.97 2.04 -16.83
C VAL A 505 -7.80 1.13 -17.23
N ALA A 506 -7.79 -0.11 -16.80
CA ALA A 506 -6.70 -1.05 -17.03
C ALA A 506 -6.25 -1.16 -18.51
N PRO A 507 -7.17 -1.23 -19.51
CA PRO A 507 -6.73 -1.23 -20.92
C PRO A 507 -6.00 0.05 -21.35
N LEU A 508 -6.39 1.21 -20.79
CA LEU A 508 -5.76 2.50 -21.09
C LEU A 508 -4.35 2.56 -20.50
N VAL A 509 -4.19 2.10 -19.25
CA VAL A 509 -2.87 2.02 -18.57
C VAL A 509 -1.96 1.05 -19.34
N LYS A 510 -2.49 -0.11 -19.73
CA LYS A 510 -1.76 -1.11 -20.51
C LYS A 510 -1.27 -0.54 -21.85
N SER A 511 -2.12 0.23 -22.54
CA SER A 511 -1.76 0.92 -23.78
C SER A 511 -0.63 1.94 -23.56
N LEU A 512 -0.68 2.71 -22.47
CA LEU A 512 0.38 3.65 -22.11
C LEU A 512 1.70 2.94 -21.81
N CYS A 513 1.64 1.83 -21.09
CA CYS A 513 2.82 0.98 -20.82
C CYS A 513 3.46 0.51 -22.13
N ALA A 514 2.63 -0.02 -23.06
CA ALA A 514 3.11 -0.50 -24.38
C ALA A 514 3.75 0.64 -25.18
N LYS A 515 3.15 1.84 -25.18
CA LYS A 515 3.68 3.03 -25.88
C LYS A 515 5.09 3.40 -25.41
N HIS A 516 5.40 3.18 -24.13
CA HIS A 516 6.69 3.54 -23.52
C HIS A 516 7.62 2.34 -23.28
N GLY A 517 7.26 1.13 -23.77
CA GLY A 517 8.07 -0.07 -23.56
C GLY A 517 8.19 -0.48 -22.10
N ILE A 518 7.19 -0.14 -21.28
CA ILE A 518 7.14 -0.48 -19.84
C ILE A 518 6.32 -1.76 -19.69
N GLU A 519 6.82 -2.70 -18.91
CA GLU A 519 6.10 -3.95 -18.65
C GLU A 519 4.88 -3.69 -17.75
N TYR A 520 3.70 -4.08 -18.23
CA TYR A 520 2.47 -4.11 -17.43
C TYR A 520 2.30 -5.52 -16.86
N GLN A 521 2.78 -5.72 -15.64
CA GLN A 521 2.80 -7.05 -15.01
C GLN A 521 1.41 -7.47 -14.54
N CYS A 522 0.93 -8.62 -15.03
CA CYS A 522 -0.35 -9.21 -14.61
C CYS A 522 -0.21 -10.73 -14.57
N LYS A 523 -0.55 -11.35 -13.44
CA LYS A 523 -0.22 -12.75 -13.12
C LYS A 523 -1.44 -13.54 -12.67
N PRO A 524 -1.44 -14.88 -12.82
CA PRO A 524 -2.44 -15.71 -12.12
C PRO A 524 -2.31 -15.58 -10.59
N LEU A 525 -3.40 -15.73 -9.86
CA LEU A 525 -3.46 -15.57 -8.40
C LEU A 525 -2.44 -16.47 -7.66
N LEU A 526 -2.39 -17.74 -8.01
CA LEU A 526 -1.47 -18.69 -7.35
C LEU A 526 0.00 -18.38 -7.67
N THR A 527 0.28 -17.89 -8.87
CA THR A 527 1.62 -17.42 -9.24
C THR A 527 2.02 -16.22 -8.39
N ALA A 528 1.09 -15.27 -8.21
CA ALA A 528 1.36 -14.07 -7.38
C ALA A 528 1.66 -14.46 -5.92
N PHE A 529 0.96 -15.47 -5.38
CA PHE A 529 1.26 -16.00 -4.03
C PHE A 529 2.64 -16.68 -4.00
N ALA A 530 2.95 -17.52 -4.97
CA ALA A 530 4.24 -18.21 -5.07
C ALA A 530 5.40 -17.21 -5.17
N ASP A 531 5.21 -16.13 -5.90
CA ASP A 531 6.22 -15.07 -6.10
C ASP A 531 6.61 -14.37 -4.79
N ILE A 532 5.69 -14.27 -3.81
CA ILE A 532 6.05 -13.77 -2.45
C ILE A 532 7.15 -14.67 -1.87
N VAL A 533 6.91 -15.98 -1.90
CA VAL A 533 7.83 -16.97 -1.30
C VAL A 533 9.15 -17.00 -2.05
N HIS A 534 9.12 -16.92 -3.39
CA HIS A 534 10.33 -16.85 -4.22
C HIS A 534 11.15 -15.59 -3.92
N SER A 535 10.50 -14.43 -3.87
CA SER A 535 11.17 -13.16 -3.56
C SER A 535 11.85 -13.18 -2.18
N LEU A 536 11.19 -13.79 -1.19
CA LEU A 536 11.76 -13.96 0.15
C LEU A 536 12.98 -14.91 0.11
N LYS A 537 12.92 -15.98 -0.67
CA LYS A 537 14.03 -16.92 -0.85
C LYS A 537 15.23 -16.21 -1.48
N ASP A 538 15.02 -15.55 -2.61
CA ASP A 538 16.07 -14.86 -3.37
C ASP A 538 16.76 -13.77 -2.53
N SER A 539 15.96 -12.97 -1.82
CA SER A 539 16.48 -11.91 -0.93
C SER A 539 17.31 -12.52 0.22
N GLY A 540 16.85 -13.64 0.77
CA GLY A 540 17.59 -14.36 1.83
C GLY A 540 18.91 -14.95 1.36
N GLU A 541 18.96 -15.45 0.13
CA GLU A 541 20.19 -15.96 -0.50
C GLU A 541 21.20 -14.83 -0.73
N LEU A 542 20.73 -13.69 -1.22
CA LEU A 542 21.56 -12.48 -1.41
C LEU A 542 22.14 -11.98 -0.08
N TRP A 543 21.32 -12.00 0.99
CA TRP A 543 21.79 -11.66 2.33
C TRP A 543 22.91 -12.63 2.79
N LEU A 544 22.73 -13.94 2.61
CA LEU A 544 23.68 -14.94 3.04
C LEU A 544 25.02 -14.80 2.29
N ASP A 545 24.96 -14.63 0.98
CA ASP A 545 26.15 -14.42 0.14
C ASP A 545 26.95 -13.19 0.63
N ALA A 546 26.26 -12.05 0.80
CA ALA A 546 26.89 -10.83 1.30
C ALA A 546 27.41 -10.98 2.73
N TYR A 547 26.70 -11.75 3.57
CA TYR A 547 27.11 -12.02 4.96
C TYR A 547 28.40 -12.87 5.02
N LEU A 548 28.56 -13.84 4.12
CA LEU A 548 29.71 -14.75 4.13
C LEU A 548 30.91 -14.16 3.38
N HIS A 549 30.71 -13.50 2.24
CA HIS A 549 31.79 -13.21 1.30
C HIS A 549 32.12 -11.72 1.14
N LYS A 550 31.38 -10.82 1.72
CA LYS A 550 31.63 -9.37 1.70
C LYS A 550 31.76 -8.81 3.11
#